data_3290b9e93e694c85922fa15ea66f5e0d
#
_entry.id   3290b9e93e694c85922fa15ea66f5e0d
#
_cell.length_a   1.000
_cell.length_b   1.000
_cell.length_c   1.000
_cell.angle_alpha   90.00
_cell.angle_beta   90.00
_cell.angle_gamma   90.00
#
_symmetry.space_group_name_H-M   'P 1'
#
loop_
_entity.id
_entity.type
_entity.pdbx_description
1 polymer ?
#
loop_
_entity_poly.entity_id
_entity_poly.type
_entity_poly.pdbx_seq_one_letter_code
_entity_poly.pdbx_strand_id
1 'polypeptide(L)'
;MAKKKISLIGGGQIGGNLALLAAQKELGDIVIYDIPNAEGMIKGKALDISQLCPMDGYDSNITGSSDPSSIKNSDVVIITAGVPRKPGMNREDLLGINIKIITDVANNVKKYAPNAFVIVLSNPLDAIVYSFYKVSGFSKNKVVGMAGVLDSTRFKTFLAMETGYSVQDVNCMVLGGHGDTMVPITRLATIGGIPAEELISKDKLDSIVERTRFGGGELVKLFGNGSAYYAPAASAIEMAESYLKDKKRVLPCAALCEGEFDINGYFIGVPTVIGQNGIEKILDFKLLDNEQKELNKTLEAVKKTVLETGL
;
A
#
# COMPACT_ATOMS: atom_id res chain seq x y z
N MET A 1 13.87 23.92 -9.35
CA MET A 1 13.02 23.58 -8.18
C MET A 1 13.83 22.68 -7.26
N ALA A 2 13.65 22.78 -5.93
CA ALA A 2 14.29 21.84 -5.00
C ALA A 2 13.80 20.41 -5.31
N LYS A 3 14.70 19.42 -5.17
CA LYS A 3 14.31 18.01 -5.29
C LYS A 3 13.22 17.68 -4.25
N LYS A 4 12.28 16.82 -4.61
CA LYS A 4 11.27 16.29 -3.69
C LYS A 4 11.95 15.40 -2.66
N LYS A 5 11.31 15.20 -1.50
CA LYS A 5 11.84 14.37 -0.43
C LYS A 5 10.87 13.27 -0.07
N ILE A 6 11.35 12.04 -0.05
CA ILE A 6 10.60 10.83 0.31
C ILE A 6 11.22 10.25 1.58
N SER A 7 10.42 10.06 2.62
CA SER A 7 10.86 9.36 3.83
C SER A 7 10.18 8.00 3.94
N LEU A 8 11.00 6.99 4.13
CA LEU A 8 10.59 5.60 4.28
C LEU A 8 10.73 5.22 5.76
N ILE A 9 9.61 5.00 6.43
CA ILE A 9 9.59 4.63 7.85
C ILE A 9 9.50 3.12 7.98
N GLY A 10 10.62 2.51 8.35
CA GLY A 10 10.88 1.08 8.31
C GLY A 10 11.86 0.71 7.22
N GLY A 11 13.08 0.33 7.59
CA GLY A 11 14.18 -0.03 6.68
C GLY A 11 14.29 -1.52 6.38
N GLY A 12 13.23 -2.31 6.61
CA GLY A 12 13.19 -3.74 6.33
C GLY A 12 13.31 -4.08 4.84
N GLN A 13 12.78 -5.24 4.43
CA GLN A 13 12.83 -5.67 3.02
C GLN A 13 12.03 -4.72 2.12
N ILE A 14 10.80 -4.36 2.52
CA ILE A 14 9.98 -3.43 1.73
C ILE A 14 10.66 -2.06 1.66
N GLY A 15 11.17 -1.53 2.79
CA GLY A 15 11.82 -0.22 2.85
C GLY A 15 13.05 -0.11 1.92
N GLY A 16 13.90 -1.15 1.85
CA GLY A 16 15.01 -1.20 0.91
C GLY A 16 14.56 -1.20 -0.55
N ASN A 17 13.54 -1.98 -0.90
CA ASN A 17 12.98 -1.99 -2.26
C ASN A 17 12.29 -0.67 -2.62
N LEU A 18 11.60 -0.03 -1.67
CA LEU A 18 11.04 1.31 -1.87
C LEU A 18 12.12 2.33 -2.20
N ALA A 19 13.24 2.31 -1.45
CA ALA A 19 14.36 3.21 -1.69
C ALA A 19 14.96 3.01 -3.09
N LEU A 20 15.21 1.76 -3.48
CA LEU A 20 15.73 1.43 -4.80
C LEU A 20 14.78 1.92 -5.92
N LEU A 21 13.50 1.57 -5.85
CA LEU A 21 12.53 1.94 -6.89
C LEU A 21 12.29 3.45 -6.97
N ALA A 22 12.28 4.15 -5.82
CA ALA A 22 12.15 5.61 -5.80
C ALA A 22 13.37 6.29 -6.42
N ALA A 23 14.58 5.77 -6.16
CA ALA A 23 15.83 6.26 -6.72
C ALA A 23 15.89 6.06 -8.24
N GLN A 24 15.64 4.85 -8.73
CA GLN A 24 15.62 4.52 -10.17
C GLN A 24 14.60 5.35 -10.97
N LYS A 25 13.49 5.73 -10.34
CA LYS A 25 12.48 6.61 -10.95
C LYS A 25 12.75 8.10 -10.76
N GLU A 26 13.86 8.44 -10.09
CA GLU A 26 14.25 9.82 -9.76
C GLU A 26 13.12 10.64 -9.13
N LEU A 27 12.39 10.03 -8.17
CA LEU A 27 11.25 10.68 -7.54
C LEU A 27 11.64 11.76 -6.53
N GLY A 28 12.91 11.79 -6.10
CA GLY A 28 13.43 12.76 -5.16
C GLY A 28 14.58 12.23 -4.30
N ASP A 29 14.96 12.99 -3.28
CA ASP A 29 15.91 12.54 -2.26
C ASP A 29 15.21 11.61 -1.26
N ILE A 30 15.92 10.59 -0.77
CA ILE A 30 15.35 9.50 0.00
C ILE A 30 15.98 9.43 1.38
N VAL A 31 15.15 9.33 2.41
CA VAL A 31 15.57 9.03 3.77
C VAL A 31 14.97 7.70 4.19
N ILE A 32 15.79 6.74 4.56
CA ILE A 32 15.37 5.50 5.22
C ILE A 32 15.49 5.73 6.73
N TYR A 33 14.35 5.82 7.41
CA TYR A 33 14.28 6.01 8.85
C TYR A 33 13.86 4.71 9.54
N ASP A 34 14.59 4.35 10.61
CA ASP A 34 14.23 3.20 11.46
C ASP A 34 14.72 3.45 12.89
N ILE A 35 14.41 2.53 13.80
CA ILE A 35 14.82 2.57 15.21
C ILE A 35 16.36 2.52 15.35
N PRO A 36 16.94 3.02 16.47
CA PRO A 36 18.39 3.06 16.68
C PRO A 36 19.10 1.72 16.48
N ASN A 37 18.47 0.62 16.88
CA ASN A 37 19.06 -0.74 16.72
C ASN A 37 19.21 -1.16 15.24
N ALA A 38 18.50 -0.52 14.31
CA ALA A 38 18.58 -0.77 12.88
C ALA A 38 19.46 0.23 12.12
N GLU A 39 20.07 1.21 12.80
CA GLU A 39 20.77 2.32 12.16
C GLU A 39 21.90 1.87 11.21
N GLY A 40 22.70 0.89 11.64
CA GLY A 40 23.75 0.31 10.79
C GLY A 40 23.19 -0.32 9.51
N MET A 41 22.08 -1.07 9.64
CA MET A 41 21.42 -1.72 8.49
C MET A 41 20.88 -0.69 7.49
N ILE A 42 20.18 0.35 7.95
CA ILE A 42 19.60 1.36 7.04
C ILE A 42 20.68 2.24 6.38
N LYS A 43 21.76 2.55 7.08
CA LYS A 43 22.93 3.23 6.49
C LYS A 43 23.61 2.35 5.44
N GLY A 44 23.76 1.05 5.72
CA GLY A 44 24.29 0.09 4.76
C GLY A 44 23.44 0.01 3.50
N LYS A 45 22.11 -0.13 3.62
CA LYS A 45 21.20 -0.12 2.47
C LYS A 45 21.25 1.19 1.68
N ALA A 46 21.27 2.33 2.36
CA ALA A 46 21.37 3.63 1.71
C ALA A 46 22.66 3.76 0.88
N LEU A 47 23.80 3.32 1.45
CA LEU A 47 25.07 3.33 0.77
C LEU A 47 25.11 2.37 -0.43
N ASP A 48 24.62 1.15 -0.25
CA ASP A 48 24.58 0.12 -1.32
C ASP A 48 23.73 0.59 -2.51
N ILE A 49 22.54 1.14 -2.25
CA ILE A 49 21.68 1.69 -3.30
C ILE A 49 22.31 2.92 -3.95
N SER A 50 23.04 3.76 -3.19
CA SER A 50 23.78 4.90 -3.76
C SER A 50 24.88 4.45 -4.72
N GLN A 51 25.48 3.27 -4.52
CA GLN A 51 26.47 2.70 -5.44
C GLN A 51 25.89 2.21 -6.76
N LEU A 52 24.57 2.04 -6.87
CA LEU A 52 23.87 1.75 -8.13
C LEU A 52 23.69 3.02 -8.99
N CYS A 53 23.68 4.22 -8.38
CA CYS A 53 23.47 5.47 -9.11
C CYS A 53 24.36 5.63 -10.35
N PRO A 54 25.70 5.42 -10.25
CA PRO A 54 26.57 5.55 -11.42
C PRO A 54 26.37 4.46 -12.46
N MET A 55 25.84 3.30 -12.09
CA MET A 55 25.59 2.17 -13.02
C MET A 55 24.27 2.34 -13.77
N ASP A 56 23.21 2.73 -13.05
CA ASP A 56 21.85 2.86 -13.60
C ASP A 56 21.54 4.27 -14.16
N GLY A 57 22.43 5.25 -13.92
CA GLY A 57 22.34 6.60 -14.49
C GLY A 57 21.31 7.50 -13.80
N TYR A 58 20.98 7.27 -12.53
CA TYR A 58 20.11 8.15 -11.75
C TYR A 58 20.93 8.93 -10.68
N ASP A 59 20.38 10.09 -10.26
CA ASP A 59 21.04 11.00 -9.33
C ASP A 59 20.10 11.37 -8.16
N SER A 60 19.95 10.44 -7.22
CA SER A 60 19.17 10.61 -6.00
C SER A 60 20.10 10.58 -4.78
N ASN A 61 19.90 11.51 -3.83
CA ASN A 61 20.58 11.44 -2.53
C ASN A 61 19.83 10.48 -1.61
N ILE A 62 20.51 9.43 -1.13
CA ILE A 62 19.91 8.38 -0.31
C ILE A 62 20.64 8.33 1.04
N THR A 63 19.89 8.47 2.13
CA THR A 63 20.45 8.49 3.48
C THR A 63 19.70 7.53 4.40
N GLY A 64 20.40 6.97 5.40
CA GLY A 64 19.82 6.20 6.49
C GLY A 64 20.00 6.92 7.82
N SER A 65 18.96 7.04 8.65
CA SER A 65 19.03 7.71 9.94
C SER A 65 18.06 7.14 10.96
N SER A 66 18.44 7.06 12.21
CA SER A 66 17.56 6.75 13.34
C SER A 66 17.07 8.01 14.09
N ASP A 67 17.49 9.20 13.66
CA ASP A 67 16.96 10.47 14.18
C ASP A 67 15.60 10.79 13.54
N PRO A 68 14.50 10.90 14.30
CA PRO A 68 13.20 11.27 13.77
C PRO A 68 13.18 12.60 13.01
N SER A 69 14.06 13.54 13.34
CA SER A 69 14.15 14.81 12.63
C SER A 69 14.60 14.68 11.18
N SER A 70 15.22 13.56 10.81
CA SER A 70 15.65 13.28 9.44
C SER A 70 14.52 13.29 8.42
N ILE A 71 13.27 13.01 8.85
CA ILE A 71 12.07 13.04 7.98
C ILE A 71 11.51 14.45 7.77
N LYS A 72 12.16 15.50 8.32
CA LYS A 72 11.65 16.87 8.26
C LYS A 72 11.41 17.32 6.82
N ASN A 73 10.27 17.98 6.61
CA ASN A 73 9.86 18.55 5.33
C ASN A 73 9.73 17.51 4.19
N SER A 74 9.41 16.26 4.48
CA SER A 74 9.12 15.27 3.44
C SER A 74 7.86 15.63 2.67
N ASP A 75 7.90 15.47 1.33
CA ASP A 75 6.73 15.57 0.47
C ASP A 75 5.87 14.30 0.56
N VAL A 76 6.53 13.14 0.67
CA VAL A 76 5.89 11.83 0.83
C VAL A 76 6.50 11.08 1.99
N VAL A 77 5.66 10.45 2.79
CA VAL A 77 6.07 9.50 3.84
C VAL A 77 5.44 8.15 3.56
N ILE A 78 6.26 7.11 3.45
CA ILE A 78 5.79 5.73 3.25
C ILE A 78 6.11 4.92 4.50
N ILE A 79 5.07 4.33 5.12
CA ILE A 79 5.17 3.66 6.42
C ILE A 79 5.09 2.15 6.23
N THR A 80 6.18 1.47 6.53
CA THR A 80 6.28 0.00 6.57
C THR A 80 6.67 -0.50 7.97
N ALA A 81 6.83 0.42 8.93
CA ALA A 81 7.18 0.11 10.31
C ALA A 81 6.09 -0.74 10.97
N GLY A 82 6.51 -1.79 11.64
CA GLY A 82 5.65 -2.74 12.33
C GLY A 82 6.35 -4.08 12.49
N VAL A 83 5.84 -4.91 13.39
CA VAL A 83 6.34 -6.27 13.55
C VAL A 83 5.52 -7.25 12.69
N PRO A 84 6.15 -8.20 12.00
CA PRO A 84 5.42 -9.27 11.33
C PRO A 84 4.87 -10.27 12.36
N ARG A 85 3.82 -10.99 11.99
CA ARG A 85 3.28 -12.06 12.83
C ARG A 85 4.33 -13.15 13.05
N LYS A 86 4.60 -13.46 14.32
CA LYS A 86 5.51 -14.54 14.70
C LYS A 86 4.72 -15.80 15.10
N PRO A 87 5.31 -16.99 15.00
CA PRO A 87 4.71 -18.20 15.54
C PRO A 87 4.34 -18.03 17.01
N GLY A 88 3.12 -18.45 17.39
CA GLY A 88 2.60 -18.31 18.76
C GLY A 88 1.97 -16.95 19.09
N MET A 89 2.08 -15.94 18.22
CA MET A 89 1.45 -14.63 18.41
C MET A 89 0.01 -14.67 17.89
N ASN A 90 -0.96 -14.29 18.73
CA ASN A 90 -2.33 -14.12 18.29
C ASN A 90 -2.51 -12.79 17.52
N ARG A 91 -3.71 -12.59 16.94
CA ARG A 91 -3.99 -11.39 16.11
C ARG A 91 -4.06 -10.12 16.97
N GLU A 92 -4.62 -10.21 18.16
CA GLU A 92 -4.81 -9.09 19.09
C GLU A 92 -3.47 -8.58 19.62
N ASP A 93 -2.55 -9.50 19.98
CA ASP A 93 -1.19 -9.15 20.41
C ASP A 93 -0.45 -8.39 19.30
N LEU A 94 -0.53 -8.88 18.07
CA LEU A 94 0.09 -8.24 16.92
C LEU A 94 -0.47 -6.84 16.68
N LEU A 95 -1.80 -6.70 16.74
CA LEU A 95 -2.47 -5.43 16.56
C LEU A 95 -2.04 -4.45 17.66
N GLY A 96 -2.07 -4.86 18.92
CA GLY A 96 -1.69 -4.01 20.07
C GLY A 96 -0.26 -3.49 19.98
N ILE A 97 0.69 -4.31 19.50
CA ILE A 97 2.08 -3.89 19.28
C ILE A 97 2.14 -2.86 18.13
N ASN A 98 1.50 -3.15 17.01
CA ASN A 98 1.56 -2.29 15.83
C ASN A 98 0.81 -0.97 16.04
N ILE A 99 -0.24 -0.92 16.88
CA ILE A 99 -0.89 0.33 17.28
C ILE A 99 0.07 1.25 18.04
N LYS A 100 0.87 0.72 18.96
CA LYS A 100 1.88 1.53 19.68
C LYS A 100 2.92 2.09 18.71
N ILE A 101 3.43 1.25 17.80
CA ILE A 101 4.41 1.67 16.80
C ILE A 101 3.82 2.77 15.91
N ILE A 102 2.62 2.59 15.38
CA ILE A 102 2.01 3.57 14.47
C ILE A 102 1.66 4.88 15.19
N THR A 103 1.34 4.83 16.48
CA THR A 103 1.11 6.02 17.31
C THR A 103 2.38 6.86 17.42
N ASP A 104 3.53 6.25 17.71
CA ASP A 104 4.83 6.94 17.79
C ASP A 104 5.22 7.50 16.41
N VAL A 105 5.04 6.73 15.35
CA VAL A 105 5.28 7.17 13.97
C VAL A 105 4.38 8.34 13.60
N ALA A 106 3.08 8.29 13.90
CA ALA A 106 2.12 9.35 13.61
C ALA A 106 2.51 10.67 14.30
N ASN A 107 2.94 10.61 15.57
CA ASN A 107 3.41 11.78 16.30
C ASN A 107 4.69 12.37 15.69
N ASN A 108 5.65 11.53 15.27
CA ASN A 108 6.86 11.99 14.60
C ASN A 108 6.55 12.62 13.23
N VAL A 109 5.70 11.99 12.42
CA VAL A 109 5.30 12.52 11.11
C VAL A 109 4.56 13.85 11.26
N LYS A 110 3.61 13.95 12.21
CA LYS A 110 2.92 15.19 12.54
C LYS A 110 3.89 16.31 12.91
N LYS A 111 4.91 15.99 13.70
CA LYS A 111 5.91 17.00 14.17
C LYS A 111 6.86 17.46 13.07
N TYR A 112 7.36 16.53 12.26
CA TYR A 112 8.47 16.82 11.34
C TYR A 112 8.05 16.96 9.88
N ALA A 113 6.95 16.32 9.46
CA ALA A 113 6.46 16.32 8.07
C ALA A 113 4.94 16.55 7.99
N PRO A 114 4.39 17.64 8.59
CA PRO A 114 2.94 17.84 8.73
C PRO A 114 2.18 18.01 7.42
N ASN A 115 2.89 18.28 6.32
CA ASN A 115 2.29 18.50 5.00
C ASN A 115 2.46 17.30 4.04
N ALA A 116 3.11 16.22 4.50
CA ALA A 116 3.41 15.07 3.67
C ALA A 116 2.13 14.35 3.21
N PHE A 117 2.20 13.75 2.02
CA PHE A 117 1.28 12.69 1.63
C PHE A 117 1.76 11.37 2.25
N VAL A 118 0.90 10.71 2.99
CA VAL A 118 1.27 9.53 3.80
C VAL A 118 0.65 8.27 3.22
N ILE A 119 1.49 7.30 2.89
CA ILE A 119 1.11 5.99 2.38
C ILE A 119 1.44 4.93 3.43
N VAL A 120 0.44 4.22 3.94
CA VAL A 120 0.61 3.18 4.96
C VAL A 120 0.59 1.80 4.31
N LEU A 121 1.57 0.95 4.67
CA LEU A 121 1.66 -0.45 4.24
C LEU A 121 1.62 -1.44 5.41
N SER A 122 1.81 -0.96 6.63
CA SER A 122 1.85 -1.81 7.83
C SER A 122 0.54 -2.54 8.06
N ASN A 123 0.61 -3.79 8.54
CA ASN A 123 -0.55 -4.65 8.76
C ASN A 123 -0.91 -4.77 10.27
N PRO A 124 -2.22 -5.01 10.57
CA PRO A 124 -3.35 -5.09 9.64
C PRO A 124 -3.72 -3.72 9.04
N LEU A 125 -3.66 -3.61 7.71
CA LEU A 125 -3.61 -2.33 6.99
C LEU A 125 -4.74 -1.38 7.36
N ASP A 126 -6.00 -1.84 7.26
CA ASP A 126 -7.18 -0.98 7.40
C ASP A 126 -7.26 -0.36 8.81
N ALA A 127 -6.86 -1.12 9.85
CA ALA A 127 -6.78 -0.63 11.22
C ALA A 127 -5.59 0.31 11.45
N ILE A 128 -4.44 0.01 10.84
CA ILE A 128 -3.22 0.82 11.02
C ILE A 128 -3.33 2.17 10.30
N VAL A 129 -3.89 2.21 9.09
CA VAL A 129 -4.12 3.48 8.40
C VAL A 129 -5.15 4.35 9.14
N TYR A 130 -6.22 3.72 9.67
CA TYR A 130 -7.19 4.39 10.51
C TYR A 130 -6.55 4.98 11.77
N SER A 131 -5.72 4.20 12.46
CA SER A 131 -5.02 4.63 13.68
C SER A 131 -4.05 5.78 13.39
N PHE A 132 -3.28 5.70 12.30
CA PHE A 132 -2.44 6.82 11.87
C PHE A 132 -3.26 8.08 11.65
N TYR A 133 -4.36 8.00 10.91
CA TYR A 133 -5.25 9.12 10.64
C TYR A 133 -5.78 9.76 11.94
N LYS A 134 -6.30 8.95 12.85
CA LYS A 134 -6.85 9.43 14.14
C LYS A 134 -5.80 10.11 15.01
N VAL A 135 -4.61 9.52 15.14
CA VAL A 135 -3.54 10.05 16.01
C VAL A 135 -2.89 11.29 15.40
N SER A 136 -2.60 11.25 14.09
CA SER A 136 -1.91 12.35 13.43
C SER A 136 -2.80 13.60 13.28
N GLY A 137 -4.10 13.42 13.08
CA GLY A 137 -5.03 14.51 12.76
C GLY A 137 -4.80 15.11 11.36
N PHE A 138 -4.18 14.37 10.46
CA PHE A 138 -4.01 14.79 9.08
C PHE A 138 -5.36 14.86 8.37
N SER A 139 -5.46 15.69 7.33
CA SER A 139 -6.65 15.72 6.46
C SER A 139 -6.78 14.38 5.70
N LYS A 140 -8.00 13.95 5.46
CA LYS A 140 -8.32 12.66 4.83
C LYS A 140 -7.65 12.44 3.46
N ASN A 141 -7.48 13.51 2.70
CA ASN A 141 -6.84 13.45 1.39
C ASN A 141 -5.31 13.26 1.45
N LYS A 142 -4.71 13.39 2.63
CA LYS A 142 -3.26 13.22 2.83
C LYS A 142 -2.87 11.86 3.42
N VAL A 143 -3.83 11.01 3.76
CA VAL A 143 -3.58 9.68 4.35
C VAL A 143 -4.25 8.61 3.51
N VAL A 144 -3.51 7.58 3.15
CA VAL A 144 -3.99 6.47 2.33
C VAL A 144 -3.28 5.16 2.69
N GLY A 145 -3.98 4.04 2.60
CA GLY A 145 -3.39 2.71 2.72
C GLY A 145 -3.14 2.07 1.35
N MET A 146 -1.98 1.42 1.20
CA MET A 146 -1.66 0.61 0.02
C MET A 146 -2.35 -0.77 0.17
N ALA A 147 -3.42 -1.00 -0.59
CA ALA A 147 -4.26 -2.20 -0.52
C ALA A 147 -4.55 -2.75 -1.92
N GLY A 148 -5.66 -2.34 -2.50
CA GLY A 148 -6.15 -2.82 -3.78
C GLY A 148 -5.19 -2.64 -4.95
N VAL A 149 -4.24 -1.70 -4.90
CA VAL A 149 -3.18 -1.58 -5.92
C VAL A 149 -2.41 -2.89 -6.00
N LEU A 150 -1.93 -3.41 -4.86
CA LEU A 150 -1.23 -4.70 -4.80
C LEU A 150 -2.16 -5.86 -5.15
N ASP A 151 -3.37 -5.87 -4.62
CA ASP A 151 -4.32 -6.97 -4.82
C ASP A 151 -4.76 -7.06 -6.29
N SER A 152 -4.98 -5.91 -6.93
CA SER A 152 -5.25 -5.85 -8.38
C SER A 152 -4.05 -6.31 -9.21
N THR A 153 -2.82 -6.01 -8.76
CA THR A 153 -1.62 -6.49 -9.45
C THR A 153 -1.52 -8.02 -9.41
N ARG A 154 -1.86 -8.65 -8.30
CA ARG A 154 -1.96 -10.13 -8.21
C ARG A 154 -3.01 -10.67 -9.16
N PHE A 155 -4.20 -10.07 -9.16
CA PHE A 155 -5.29 -10.47 -10.05
C PHE A 155 -4.89 -10.34 -11.53
N LYS A 156 -4.28 -9.21 -11.93
CA LYS A 156 -3.71 -9.02 -13.28
C LYS A 156 -2.71 -10.11 -13.65
N THR A 157 -1.79 -10.41 -12.74
CA THR A 157 -0.75 -11.42 -12.96
C THR A 157 -1.35 -12.80 -13.21
N PHE A 158 -2.35 -13.20 -12.42
CA PHE A 158 -2.96 -14.51 -12.56
C PHE A 158 -3.84 -14.62 -13.82
N LEU A 159 -4.52 -13.54 -14.22
CA LEU A 159 -5.22 -13.47 -15.51
C LEU A 159 -4.24 -13.61 -16.69
N ALA A 160 -3.11 -12.90 -16.64
CA ALA A 160 -2.08 -13.00 -17.66
C ALA A 160 -1.44 -14.40 -17.74
N MET A 161 -1.18 -15.04 -16.59
CA MET A 161 -0.65 -16.42 -16.52
C MET A 161 -1.62 -17.44 -17.12
N GLU A 162 -2.92 -17.31 -16.89
CA GLU A 162 -3.93 -18.24 -17.45
C GLU A 162 -4.05 -18.09 -18.95
N THR A 163 -4.00 -16.87 -19.48
CA THR A 163 -4.20 -16.61 -20.92
C THR A 163 -2.92 -16.66 -21.74
N GLY A 164 -1.77 -16.51 -21.11
CA GLY A 164 -0.47 -16.38 -21.79
C GLY A 164 -0.28 -15.03 -22.50
N TYR A 165 -1.19 -14.06 -22.29
CA TYR A 165 -1.08 -12.72 -22.88
C TYR A 165 -0.27 -11.76 -22.00
N SER A 166 0.14 -10.63 -22.55
CA SER A 166 0.90 -9.61 -21.83
C SER A 166 0.09 -9.06 -20.64
N VAL A 167 0.73 -8.99 -19.48
CA VAL A 167 0.15 -8.36 -18.29
C VAL A 167 -0.11 -6.86 -18.49
N GLN A 168 0.53 -6.23 -19.47
CA GLN A 168 0.33 -4.81 -19.79
C GLN A 168 -1.07 -4.54 -20.39
N ASP A 169 -1.66 -5.54 -21.03
CA ASP A 169 -3.01 -5.44 -21.61
C ASP A 169 -4.12 -5.81 -20.63
N VAL A 170 -3.78 -6.29 -19.42
CA VAL A 170 -4.75 -6.68 -18.41
C VAL A 170 -5.15 -5.47 -17.56
N ASN A 171 -6.46 -5.18 -17.53
CA ASN A 171 -7.06 -4.22 -16.64
C ASN A 171 -8.03 -4.91 -15.70
N CYS A 172 -7.96 -4.63 -14.41
CA CYS A 172 -8.88 -5.15 -13.41
C CYS A 172 -8.81 -4.32 -12.14
N MET A 173 -9.72 -4.57 -11.22
CA MET A 173 -9.83 -3.84 -9.96
C MET A 173 -10.23 -4.79 -8.84
N VAL A 174 -9.58 -4.63 -7.68
CA VAL A 174 -9.93 -5.31 -6.44
C VAL A 174 -10.29 -4.26 -5.40
N LEU A 175 -11.46 -4.39 -4.80
CA LEU A 175 -12.00 -3.50 -3.77
C LEU A 175 -12.02 -4.19 -2.40
N GLY A 176 -12.42 -3.43 -1.38
CA GLY A 176 -12.63 -3.96 -0.03
C GLY A 176 -11.42 -3.88 0.89
N GLY A 177 -11.51 -4.50 2.05
CA GLY A 177 -10.41 -4.56 3.02
C GLY A 177 -9.24 -5.41 2.51
N HIS A 178 -8.04 -5.08 2.97
CA HIS A 178 -6.81 -5.79 2.57
C HIS A 178 -6.67 -7.11 3.33
N GLY A 179 -7.32 -8.15 2.85
CA GLY A 179 -7.34 -9.50 3.45
C GLY A 179 -8.12 -10.49 2.59
N ASP A 180 -8.36 -11.67 3.13
CA ASP A 180 -8.98 -12.79 2.40
C ASP A 180 -10.43 -12.52 1.94
N THR A 181 -11.03 -11.44 2.44
CA THR A 181 -12.39 -11.00 2.07
C THR A 181 -12.41 -9.91 1.00
N MET A 182 -11.26 -9.57 0.39
CA MET A 182 -11.19 -8.62 -0.72
C MET A 182 -12.13 -9.00 -1.88
N VAL A 183 -12.54 -8.02 -2.65
CA VAL A 183 -13.57 -8.16 -3.69
C VAL A 183 -13.00 -7.89 -5.08
N PRO A 184 -12.48 -8.89 -5.80
CA PRO A 184 -12.12 -8.75 -7.19
C PRO A 184 -13.37 -8.53 -8.05
N ILE A 185 -13.42 -7.40 -8.78
CA ILE A 185 -14.57 -7.07 -9.65
C ILE A 185 -14.34 -7.68 -11.03
N THR A 186 -14.76 -8.92 -11.20
CA THR A 186 -14.49 -9.73 -12.39
C THR A 186 -15.06 -9.14 -13.67
N ARG A 187 -16.29 -8.57 -13.62
CA ARG A 187 -16.93 -7.95 -14.79
C ARG A 187 -16.19 -6.72 -15.33
N LEU A 188 -15.32 -6.11 -14.52
CA LEU A 188 -14.45 -5.00 -14.96
C LEU A 188 -13.06 -5.48 -15.39
N ALA A 189 -12.79 -6.79 -15.29
CA ALA A 189 -11.53 -7.33 -15.78
C ALA A 189 -11.57 -7.47 -17.31
N THR A 190 -10.57 -6.88 -17.96
CA THR A 190 -10.42 -6.94 -19.42
C THR A 190 -8.99 -7.27 -19.82
N ILE A 191 -8.83 -7.86 -20.99
CA ILE A 191 -7.54 -8.11 -21.63
C ILE A 191 -7.60 -7.51 -23.02
N GLY A 192 -6.80 -6.48 -23.30
CA GLY A 192 -6.88 -5.72 -24.55
C GLY A 192 -8.26 -5.08 -24.79
N GLY A 193 -9.00 -4.78 -23.74
CA GLY A 193 -10.36 -4.23 -23.80
C GLY A 193 -11.47 -5.27 -23.95
N ILE A 194 -11.13 -6.56 -24.14
CA ILE A 194 -12.11 -7.68 -24.18
C ILE A 194 -12.40 -8.12 -22.75
N PRO A 195 -13.67 -8.30 -22.35
CA PRO A 195 -13.99 -8.84 -21.03
C PRO A 195 -13.27 -10.16 -20.77
N ALA A 196 -12.69 -10.32 -19.58
CA ALA A 196 -11.95 -11.53 -19.23
C ALA A 196 -12.83 -12.79 -19.26
N GLU A 197 -14.11 -12.66 -18.97
CA GLU A 197 -15.11 -13.75 -19.00
C GLU A 197 -15.37 -14.30 -20.41
N GLU A 198 -15.06 -13.55 -21.47
CA GLU A 198 -15.13 -14.03 -22.86
C GLU A 198 -13.88 -14.86 -23.25
N LEU A 199 -12.78 -14.70 -22.51
CA LEU A 199 -11.50 -15.34 -22.82
C LEU A 199 -11.17 -16.49 -21.85
N ILE A 200 -11.75 -16.49 -20.66
CA ILE A 200 -11.45 -17.42 -19.58
C ILE A 200 -12.77 -18.06 -19.12
N SER A 201 -12.79 -19.39 -19.02
CA SER A 201 -13.97 -20.07 -18.52
C SER A 201 -14.30 -19.65 -17.07
N LYS A 202 -15.58 -19.72 -16.72
CA LYS A 202 -16.05 -19.32 -15.38
C LYS A 202 -15.29 -20.03 -14.25
N ASP A 203 -15.12 -21.35 -14.35
CA ASP A 203 -14.44 -22.14 -13.31
C ASP A 203 -12.98 -21.70 -13.10
N LYS A 204 -12.30 -21.35 -14.20
CA LYS A 204 -10.92 -20.81 -14.15
C LYS A 204 -10.89 -19.41 -13.56
N LEU A 205 -11.83 -18.56 -13.93
CA LEU A 205 -11.93 -17.21 -13.39
C LEU A 205 -12.22 -17.25 -11.88
N ASP A 206 -13.12 -18.10 -11.44
CA ASP A 206 -13.43 -18.31 -10.01
C ASP A 206 -12.19 -18.81 -9.24
N SER A 207 -11.39 -19.71 -9.83
CA SER A 207 -10.11 -20.19 -9.26
C SER A 207 -9.06 -19.06 -9.16
N ILE A 208 -9.02 -18.18 -10.15
CA ILE A 208 -8.12 -17.01 -10.14
C ILE A 208 -8.53 -16.01 -9.06
N VAL A 209 -9.83 -15.77 -8.90
CA VAL A 209 -10.38 -14.92 -7.81
C VAL A 209 -9.95 -15.47 -6.45
N GLU A 210 -10.14 -16.76 -6.23
CA GLU A 210 -9.75 -17.43 -4.99
C GLU A 210 -8.24 -17.33 -4.73
N ARG A 211 -7.42 -17.62 -5.74
CA ARG A 211 -5.97 -17.48 -5.65
C ARG A 211 -5.54 -16.03 -5.35
N THR A 212 -6.26 -15.05 -5.91
CA THR A 212 -6.00 -13.62 -5.64
C THR A 212 -6.21 -13.29 -4.17
N ARG A 213 -7.31 -13.76 -3.58
CA ARG A 213 -7.65 -13.59 -2.16
C ARG A 213 -6.56 -14.15 -1.24
N PHE A 214 -6.03 -15.31 -1.55
CA PHE A 214 -5.01 -16.00 -0.76
C PHE A 214 -3.56 -15.79 -1.24
N GLY A 215 -3.34 -14.95 -2.24
CA GLY A 215 -2.02 -14.73 -2.85
C GLY A 215 -0.94 -14.23 -1.87
N GLY A 216 -1.33 -13.51 -0.82
CA GLY A 216 -0.41 -13.14 0.26
C GLY A 216 0.08 -14.35 1.04
N GLY A 217 -0.83 -15.27 1.39
CA GLY A 217 -0.53 -16.52 2.09
C GLY A 217 0.29 -17.49 1.24
N GLU A 218 0.04 -17.56 -0.08
CA GLU A 218 0.85 -18.34 -1.04
C GLU A 218 2.32 -17.92 -0.98
N LEU A 219 2.59 -16.61 -1.00
CA LEU A 219 3.97 -16.09 -0.94
C LEU A 219 4.64 -16.34 0.41
N VAL A 220 3.92 -16.17 1.52
CA VAL A 220 4.44 -16.52 2.86
C VAL A 220 4.88 -17.99 2.91
N LYS A 221 4.07 -18.88 2.34
CA LYS A 221 4.36 -20.32 2.29
C LYS A 221 5.57 -20.63 1.41
N LEU A 222 5.71 -19.96 0.26
CA LEU A 222 6.83 -20.15 -0.66
C LEU A 222 8.14 -19.58 -0.10
N PHE A 223 8.12 -18.42 0.54
CA PHE A 223 9.32 -17.85 1.18
C PHE A 223 9.75 -18.61 2.44
N GLY A 224 8.81 -19.32 3.08
CA GLY A 224 9.07 -19.99 4.36
C GLY A 224 9.29 -19.04 5.53
N ASN A 225 9.76 -17.83 5.28
CA ASN A 225 9.96 -16.76 6.25
C ASN A 225 9.69 -15.39 5.62
N GLY A 226 8.87 -14.57 6.26
CA GLY A 226 8.51 -13.25 5.77
C GLY A 226 7.26 -13.22 4.90
N SER A 227 7.07 -12.12 4.19
CA SER A 227 5.93 -11.87 3.29
C SER A 227 6.43 -11.22 1.99
N ALA A 228 5.51 -10.94 1.04
CA ALA A 228 5.84 -10.20 -0.17
C ALA A 228 6.51 -8.85 0.14
N TYR A 229 7.51 -8.45 -0.63
CA TYR A 229 8.21 -7.17 -0.45
C TYR A 229 8.53 -6.44 -1.77
N TYR A 230 8.62 -7.12 -2.91
CA TYR A 230 8.83 -6.48 -4.22
C TYR A 230 7.57 -5.78 -4.72
N ALA A 231 6.49 -6.51 -4.90
CA ALA A 231 5.23 -5.98 -5.41
C ALA A 231 4.58 -4.94 -4.49
N PRO A 232 4.57 -5.09 -3.14
CA PRO A 232 4.11 -4.04 -2.24
C PRO A 232 4.91 -2.74 -2.38
N ALA A 233 6.24 -2.84 -2.50
CA ALA A 233 7.08 -1.66 -2.72
C ALA A 233 6.74 -0.97 -4.04
N ALA A 234 6.65 -1.71 -5.14
CA ALA A 234 6.29 -1.17 -6.44
C ALA A 234 4.91 -0.50 -6.43
N SER A 235 3.92 -1.11 -5.76
CA SER A 235 2.57 -0.56 -5.59
C SER A 235 2.57 0.79 -4.87
N ALA A 236 3.31 0.90 -3.77
CA ALA A 236 3.41 2.16 -3.03
C ALA A 236 4.18 3.24 -3.81
N ILE A 237 5.21 2.85 -4.57
CA ILE A 237 5.93 3.79 -5.43
C ILE A 237 5.04 4.30 -6.58
N GLU A 238 4.15 3.48 -7.13
CA GLU A 238 3.16 3.96 -8.13
C GLU A 238 2.23 5.03 -7.53
N MET A 239 1.78 4.84 -6.29
CA MET A 239 0.98 5.83 -5.56
C MET A 239 1.77 7.12 -5.31
N ALA A 240 3.01 6.99 -4.82
CA ALA A 240 3.90 8.13 -4.56
C ALA A 240 4.24 8.91 -5.84
N GLU A 241 4.52 8.21 -6.94
CA GLU A 241 4.78 8.81 -8.24
C GLU A 241 3.56 9.55 -8.79
N SER A 242 2.36 9.00 -8.59
CA SER A 242 1.11 9.66 -8.99
C SER A 242 0.92 10.98 -8.27
N TYR A 243 1.21 11.02 -6.95
CA TYR A 243 1.17 12.24 -6.16
C TYR A 243 2.25 13.24 -6.57
N LEU A 244 3.51 12.81 -6.64
CA LEU A 244 4.66 13.69 -6.87
C LEU A 244 4.67 14.32 -8.27
N LYS A 245 4.16 13.59 -9.27
CA LYS A 245 4.11 14.01 -10.68
C LYS A 245 2.72 14.43 -11.15
N ASP A 246 1.75 14.55 -10.23
CA ASP A 246 0.34 14.90 -10.51
C ASP A 246 -0.30 14.07 -11.64
N LYS A 247 -0.07 12.75 -11.65
CA LYS A 247 -0.50 11.89 -12.75
C LYS A 247 -2.00 11.62 -12.80
N LYS A 248 -2.74 11.91 -11.73
CA LYS A 248 -4.18 11.63 -11.63
C LYS A 248 -4.53 10.15 -11.90
N ARG A 249 -3.66 9.23 -11.47
CA ARG A 249 -3.92 7.81 -11.61
C ARG A 249 -5.14 7.40 -10.81
N VAL A 250 -5.96 6.54 -11.41
CA VAL A 250 -7.04 5.85 -10.71
C VAL A 250 -6.47 4.55 -10.14
N LEU A 251 -6.32 4.51 -8.82
CA LEU A 251 -5.71 3.37 -8.12
C LEU A 251 -6.64 2.90 -6.99
N PRO A 252 -6.92 1.61 -6.87
CA PRO A 252 -7.70 1.10 -5.74
C PRO A 252 -6.83 1.12 -4.47
N CYS A 253 -7.17 2.02 -3.55
CA CYS A 253 -6.42 2.25 -2.31
C CYS A 253 -7.36 2.28 -1.11
N ALA A 254 -6.85 1.98 0.08
CA ALA A 254 -7.61 2.18 1.31
C ALA A 254 -7.70 3.68 1.61
N ALA A 255 -8.83 4.28 1.26
CA ALA A 255 -9.16 5.68 1.50
C ALA A 255 -10.35 5.81 2.45
N LEU A 256 -10.42 6.96 3.16
CA LEU A 256 -11.55 7.24 4.06
C LEU A 256 -12.79 7.55 3.23
N CYS A 257 -13.79 6.68 3.30
CA CYS A 257 -15.09 6.89 2.69
C CYS A 257 -15.98 7.77 3.58
N GLU A 258 -16.71 8.69 2.97
CA GLU A 258 -17.69 9.59 3.61
C GLU A 258 -19.05 9.56 2.89
N GLY A 259 -19.48 8.36 2.52
CA GLY A 259 -20.73 8.07 1.81
C GLY A 259 -20.54 7.25 0.54
N GLU A 260 -19.35 7.24 -0.03
CA GLU A 260 -19.07 6.46 -1.24
C GLU A 260 -19.26 4.95 -0.96
N PHE A 261 -19.86 4.23 -1.89
CA PHE A 261 -20.22 2.81 -1.77
C PHE A 261 -21.09 2.49 -0.53
N ASP A 262 -21.88 3.47 -0.04
CA ASP A 262 -22.65 3.40 1.21
C ASP A 262 -21.78 3.16 2.47
N ILE A 263 -20.50 3.53 2.42
CA ILE A 263 -19.53 3.39 3.51
C ILE A 263 -19.21 4.75 4.11
N ASN A 264 -19.23 4.86 5.44
CA ASN A 264 -18.93 6.10 6.12
C ASN A 264 -17.98 5.90 7.31
N GLY A 265 -16.90 6.68 7.35
CA GLY A 265 -15.97 6.75 8.48
C GLY A 265 -14.90 5.65 8.54
N TYR A 266 -14.74 4.84 7.50
CA TYR A 266 -13.75 3.77 7.43
C TYR A 266 -12.82 3.90 6.25
N PHE A 267 -11.55 3.51 6.45
CA PHE A 267 -10.60 3.29 5.36
C PHE A 267 -10.86 1.91 4.77
N ILE A 268 -11.06 1.86 3.47
CA ILE A 268 -11.30 0.62 2.73
C ILE A 268 -10.83 0.78 1.29
N GLY A 269 -10.43 -0.31 0.64
CA GLY A 269 -9.98 -0.30 -0.75
C GLY A 269 -11.08 0.09 -1.72
N VAL A 270 -10.96 1.29 -2.30
CA VAL A 270 -11.89 1.89 -3.27
C VAL A 270 -11.09 2.58 -4.37
N PRO A 271 -11.68 2.80 -5.58
CA PRO A 271 -10.97 3.48 -6.66
C PRO A 271 -10.74 4.95 -6.31
N THR A 272 -9.47 5.34 -6.16
CA THR A 272 -9.09 6.70 -5.81
C THR A 272 -8.34 7.39 -6.93
N VAL A 273 -8.57 8.67 -7.15
CA VAL A 273 -7.74 9.52 -7.99
C VAL A 273 -6.66 10.14 -7.13
N ILE A 274 -5.39 9.78 -7.40
CA ILE A 274 -4.23 10.33 -6.70
C ILE A 274 -3.56 11.38 -7.57
N GLY A 275 -3.54 12.62 -7.09
CA GLY A 275 -2.87 13.75 -7.73
C GLY A 275 -2.09 14.57 -6.70
N GLN A 276 -1.59 15.74 -7.10
CA GLN A 276 -0.74 16.60 -6.25
C GLN A 276 -1.40 17.05 -4.94
N ASN A 277 -2.73 16.98 -4.84
CA ASN A 277 -3.46 17.30 -3.61
C ASN A 277 -3.68 16.09 -2.69
N GLY A 278 -3.14 14.91 -3.05
CA GLY A 278 -3.37 13.63 -2.38
C GLY A 278 -4.51 12.86 -3.02
N ILE A 279 -5.40 12.29 -2.20
CA ILE A 279 -6.66 11.69 -2.69
C ILE A 279 -7.60 12.82 -3.09
N GLU A 280 -7.80 12.99 -4.38
CA GLU A 280 -8.61 14.08 -4.92
C GLU A 280 -10.07 13.69 -5.11
N LYS A 281 -10.31 12.41 -5.38
CA LYS A 281 -11.66 11.87 -5.56
C LYS A 281 -11.66 10.36 -5.34
N ILE A 282 -12.73 9.83 -4.75
CA ILE A 282 -13.12 8.43 -4.83
C ILE A 282 -14.11 8.32 -5.99
N LEU A 283 -13.86 7.38 -6.91
CA LEU A 283 -14.75 7.13 -8.04
C LEU A 283 -15.80 6.10 -7.62
N ASP A 284 -16.91 6.60 -7.13
CA ASP A 284 -18.06 5.78 -6.82
C ASP A 284 -18.77 5.32 -8.10
N PHE A 285 -19.11 4.03 -8.16
CA PHE A 285 -19.87 3.43 -9.27
C PHE A 285 -20.81 2.35 -8.75
N LYS A 286 -21.89 2.11 -9.47
CA LYS A 286 -22.88 1.12 -9.07
C LYS A 286 -22.30 -0.29 -9.08
N LEU A 287 -22.29 -0.93 -7.94
CA LEU A 287 -21.99 -2.36 -7.78
C LEU A 287 -23.22 -3.21 -8.11
N LEU A 288 -22.98 -4.45 -8.52
CA LEU A 288 -24.03 -5.46 -8.59
C LEU A 288 -24.40 -5.94 -7.18
N ASP A 289 -25.58 -6.50 -7.01
CA ASP A 289 -26.07 -6.93 -5.68
C ASP A 289 -25.13 -7.93 -4.98
N ASN A 290 -24.52 -8.83 -5.75
CA ASN A 290 -23.52 -9.77 -5.22
C ASN A 290 -22.22 -9.08 -4.84
N GLU A 291 -21.73 -8.12 -5.63
CA GLU A 291 -20.53 -7.32 -5.35
C GLU A 291 -20.73 -6.47 -4.09
N GLN A 292 -21.91 -5.84 -3.96
CA GLN A 292 -22.27 -5.06 -2.78
C GLN A 292 -22.33 -5.93 -1.52
N LYS A 293 -22.89 -7.14 -1.61
CA LYS A 293 -22.90 -8.09 -0.49
C LYS A 293 -21.48 -8.48 -0.05
N GLU A 294 -20.59 -8.74 -1.00
CA GLU A 294 -19.18 -9.03 -0.69
C GLU A 294 -18.48 -7.82 -0.09
N LEU A 295 -18.73 -6.62 -0.60
CA LEU A 295 -18.16 -5.39 -0.06
C LEU A 295 -18.65 -5.13 1.38
N ASN A 296 -19.93 -5.35 1.66
CA ASN A 296 -20.49 -5.24 3.00
C ASN A 296 -19.84 -6.25 3.97
N LYS A 297 -19.59 -7.49 3.51
CA LYS A 297 -18.93 -8.53 4.32
C LYS A 297 -17.51 -8.12 4.69
N THR A 298 -16.73 -7.59 3.74
CA THR A 298 -15.37 -7.13 4.04
C THR A 298 -15.37 -5.88 4.91
N LEU A 299 -16.34 -4.98 4.74
CA LEU A 299 -16.52 -3.82 5.62
C LEU A 299 -16.74 -4.22 7.08
N GLU A 300 -17.56 -5.24 7.35
CA GLU A 300 -17.76 -5.74 8.73
C GLU A 300 -16.46 -6.28 9.34
N ALA A 301 -15.61 -6.95 8.54
CA ALA A 301 -14.29 -7.38 8.99
C ALA A 301 -13.36 -6.18 9.32
N VAL A 302 -13.39 -5.14 8.49
CA VAL A 302 -12.65 -3.88 8.72
C VAL A 302 -13.14 -3.19 10.00
N LYS A 303 -14.46 -3.02 10.15
CA LYS A 303 -15.08 -2.43 11.37
C LYS A 303 -14.63 -3.14 12.63
N LYS A 304 -14.69 -4.48 12.62
CA LYS A 304 -14.25 -5.29 13.77
C LYS A 304 -12.80 -4.99 14.14
N THR A 305 -11.88 -4.99 13.15
CA THR A 305 -10.46 -4.75 13.42
C THR A 305 -10.19 -3.30 13.84
N VAL A 306 -10.94 -2.34 13.32
CA VAL A 306 -10.86 -0.93 13.75
C VAL A 306 -11.36 -0.78 15.21
N LEU A 307 -12.45 -1.41 15.59
CA LEU A 307 -12.93 -1.37 16.98
C LEU A 307 -11.91 -1.94 17.97
N GLU A 308 -11.16 -2.96 17.57
CA GLU A 308 -10.09 -3.56 18.39
C GLU A 308 -8.92 -2.58 18.63
N THR A 309 -8.81 -1.46 17.88
CA THR A 309 -7.77 -0.45 18.09
C THR A 309 -8.02 0.41 19.32
N GLY A 310 -9.27 0.55 19.77
CA GLY A 310 -9.66 1.42 20.88
C GLY A 310 -9.63 2.94 20.54
N LEU A 311 -9.59 3.33 19.25
CA LEU A 311 -9.46 4.71 18.77
C LEU A 311 -10.76 5.26 18.15
#